data_4c02542afed6ac1ef3b035f6d7c6825c
#
_entry.id   4c02542afed6ac1ef3b035f6d7c6825c
#
_cell.length_a   1.000
_cell.length_b   1.000
_cell.length_c   1.000
_cell.angle_alpha   90.00
_cell.angle_beta   90.00
_cell.angle_gamma   90.00
#
_symmetry.space_group_name_H-M   'P 1'
#
loop_
_entity.id
_entity.type
_entity.pdbx_description
1 polymer ?
#
loop_
_entity_poly.entity_id
_entity_poly.type
_entity_poly.pdbx_seq_one_letter_code
_entity_poly.pdbx_strand_id
1 'polypeptide(L)'
;IILVGNAVGIKRSLAKLKKSNHPRLSVLNATESVEMDESPQSALKNKKNSSMRLAINLVKSNEASACVSAGNTGALMATARFVLKMLPGIERPAIASNLPNRNGVTCMLDLGANTDSTPEQLLQFAVMGAMLTSTLTKKKNPSIGLLNIGSEDNKGNEVVKKTFELLKESHLNFYGNVEGNDIFKGTTDVVVCDGFVGNVALKTTEGVIKMFGNFLTAEYKKNWF
;
A
#
# COMPACT_ATOMS: atom_id res chain seq x y z
N ILE A 1 -4.40 11.52 18.50
CA ILE A 1 -3.40 10.58 18.02
C ILE A 1 -2.89 9.78 19.20
N ILE A 2 -2.94 8.44 19.11
CA ILE A 2 -2.41 7.52 20.11
C ILE A 2 -1.02 7.06 19.63
N LEU A 3 0.03 7.41 20.37
CA LEU A 3 1.40 6.96 20.10
C LEU A 3 1.62 5.63 20.82
N VAL A 4 1.90 4.57 20.07
CA VAL A 4 2.03 3.22 20.61
C VAL A 4 3.49 2.77 20.53
N GLY A 5 4.09 2.44 21.67
CA GLY A 5 5.49 2.01 21.75
C GLY A 5 6.07 2.12 23.17
N ASN A 6 7.39 2.09 23.28
CA ASN A 6 8.04 2.29 24.59
C ASN A 6 7.71 3.69 25.14
N ALA A 7 6.91 3.73 26.20
CA ALA A 7 6.40 4.99 26.74
C ALA A 7 7.50 5.94 27.23
N VAL A 8 8.60 5.41 27.76
CA VAL A 8 9.74 6.24 28.22
C VAL A 8 10.41 6.94 27.03
N GLY A 9 10.66 6.17 25.95
CA GLY A 9 11.25 6.71 24.73
C GLY A 9 10.36 7.75 24.06
N ILE A 10 9.04 7.45 23.96
CA ILE A 10 8.05 8.37 23.37
C ILE A 10 7.99 9.68 24.19
N LYS A 11 7.86 9.60 25.52
CA LYS A 11 7.81 10.78 26.39
C LYS A 11 9.08 11.63 26.29
N ARG A 12 10.25 10.99 26.20
CA ARG A 12 11.53 11.69 25.98
C ARG A 12 11.53 12.45 24.63
N SER A 13 11.04 11.83 23.58
CA SER A 13 10.95 12.46 22.26
C SER A 13 9.93 13.60 22.25
N LEU A 14 8.79 13.45 22.89
CA LEU A 14 7.80 14.51 23.05
C LEU A 14 8.35 15.72 23.85
N ALA A 15 9.15 15.46 24.89
CA ALA A 15 9.80 16.51 25.65
C ALA A 15 10.79 17.33 24.79
N LYS A 16 11.63 16.65 23.98
CA LYS A 16 12.53 17.31 23.04
C LYS A 16 11.78 18.20 22.03
N LEU A 17 10.61 17.77 21.59
CA LEU A 17 9.75 18.50 20.66
C LEU A 17 8.85 19.55 21.34
N LYS A 18 8.97 19.74 22.67
CA LYS A 18 8.11 20.63 23.47
C LYS A 18 6.61 20.30 23.34
N LYS A 19 6.28 19.00 23.22
CA LYS A 19 4.92 18.47 23.03
C LYS A 19 4.45 17.53 24.16
N SER A 20 5.11 17.52 25.33
CA SER A 20 4.81 16.60 26.45
C SER A 20 3.36 16.61 26.90
N ASN A 21 2.71 17.78 26.88
CA ASN A 21 1.31 17.96 27.33
C ASN A 21 0.38 18.36 26.18
N HIS A 22 0.65 17.90 24.96
CA HIS A 22 -0.18 18.26 23.82
C HIS A 22 -1.55 17.55 23.90
N PRO A 23 -2.68 18.28 23.91
CA PRO A 23 -4.02 17.72 24.23
C PRO A 23 -4.51 16.66 23.24
N ARG A 24 -3.95 16.63 22.02
CA ARG A 24 -4.32 15.65 20.98
C ARG A 24 -3.40 14.43 20.94
N LEU A 25 -2.46 14.29 21.88
CA LEU A 25 -1.52 13.18 21.94
C LEU A 25 -1.73 12.39 23.22
N SER A 26 -1.88 11.09 23.09
CA SER A 26 -1.82 10.13 24.19
C SER A 26 -0.77 9.06 23.91
N VAL A 27 -0.33 8.36 24.94
CA VAL A 27 0.72 7.34 24.82
C VAL A 27 0.20 6.03 25.39
N LEU A 28 0.24 4.98 24.56
CA LEU A 28 0.02 3.59 24.97
C LEU A 28 1.36 2.87 25.01
N ASN A 29 1.70 2.33 26.20
CA ASN A 29 2.96 1.61 26.35
C ASN A 29 2.91 0.23 25.66
N ALA A 30 3.94 -0.07 24.89
CA ALA A 30 4.21 -1.40 24.36
C ALA A 30 5.54 -1.90 24.89
N THR A 31 5.59 -3.16 25.31
CA THR A 31 6.77 -3.79 25.90
C THR A 31 7.64 -4.52 24.88
N GLU A 32 7.12 -4.71 23.67
CA GLU A 32 7.76 -5.45 22.58
C GLU A 32 7.76 -4.61 21.29
N SER A 33 8.75 -4.88 20.44
CA SER A 33 8.78 -4.40 19.05
C SER A 33 8.94 -5.56 18.09
N VAL A 34 8.50 -5.38 16.85
CA VAL A 34 8.75 -6.30 15.73
C VAL A 34 9.92 -5.74 14.95
N GLU A 35 10.95 -6.56 14.77
CA GLU A 35 12.16 -6.18 14.03
C GLU A 35 11.91 -6.23 12.51
N MET A 36 12.72 -5.51 11.73
CA MET A 36 12.52 -5.41 10.28
C MET A 36 12.75 -6.73 9.54
N ASP A 37 13.59 -7.60 10.06
CA ASP A 37 13.94 -8.91 9.53
C ASP A 37 13.14 -10.06 10.17
N GLU A 38 12.27 -9.76 11.14
CA GLU A 38 11.45 -10.78 11.81
C GLU A 38 10.38 -11.32 10.85
N SER A 39 10.23 -12.67 10.83
CA SER A 39 9.19 -13.25 9.97
C SER A 39 7.78 -12.88 10.44
N PRO A 40 6.83 -12.64 9.50
CA PRO A 40 5.44 -12.34 9.84
C PRO A 40 4.79 -13.36 10.78
N GLN A 41 5.13 -14.63 10.62
CA GLN A 41 4.61 -15.71 11.46
C GLN A 41 5.13 -15.62 12.91
N SER A 42 6.43 -15.34 13.08
CA SER A 42 7.04 -15.12 14.40
C SER A 42 6.41 -13.92 15.10
N ALA A 43 6.32 -12.79 14.41
CA ALA A 43 5.71 -11.57 14.93
C ALA A 43 4.27 -11.81 15.40
N LEU A 44 3.47 -12.50 14.58
CA LEU A 44 2.07 -12.81 14.90
C LEU A 44 1.93 -13.70 16.13
N LYS A 45 2.77 -14.74 16.25
CA LYS A 45 2.70 -15.76 17.30
C LYS A 45 3.28 -15.26 18.62
N ASN A 46 4.45 -14.62 18.57
CA ASN A 46 5.29 -14.37 19.73
C ASN A 46 5.24 -12.92 20.24
N LYS A 47 4.85 -11.93 19.40
CA LYS A 47 4.90 -10.49 19.71
C LYS A 47 3.52 -9.90 19.97
N LYS A 48 2.76 -10.51 20.90
CA LYS A 48 1.37 -10.10 21.19
C LYS A 48 1.25 -8.72 21.84
N ASN A 49 2.31 -8.27 22.54
CA ASN A 49 2.39 -6.94 23.18
C ASN A 49 3.26 -5.95 22.41
N SER A 50 3.52 -6.25 21.12
CA SER A 50 4.26 -5.33 20.25
C SER A 50 3.46 -4.07 19.95
N SER A 51 4.17 -2.96 19.73
CA SER A 51 3.56 -1.70 19.35
C SER A 51 2.65 -1.83 18.12
N MET A 52 3.08 -2.63 17.13
CA MET A 52 2.30 -2.95 15.94
C MET A 52 0.99 -3.66 16.27
N ARG A 53 1.04 -4.70 17.10
CA ARG A 53 -0.14 -5.48 17.48
C ARG A 53 -1.12 -4.63 18.30
N LEU A 54 -0.63 -3.85 19.25
CA LEU A 54 -1.46 -2.97 20.06
C LEU A 54 -2.12 -1.87 19.23
N ALA A 55 -1.39 -1.27 18.28
CA ALA A 55 -1.97 -0.26 17.38
C ALA A 55 -3.12 -0.83 16.53
N ILE A 56 -2.98 -2.05 16.02
CA ILE A 56 -4.06 -2.72 15.27
C ILE A 56 -5.23 -3.08 16.19
N ASN A 57 -4.97 -3.48 17.43
CA ASN A 57 -6.02 -3.78 18.40
C ASN A 57 -6.88 -2.55 18.72
N LEU A 58 -6.30 -1.34 18.78
CA LEU A 58 -7.04 -0.09 18.94
C LEU A 58 -8.04 0.15 17.79
N VAL A 59 -7.66 -0.23 16.56
CA VAL A 59 -8.59 -0.19 15.42
C VAL A 59 -9.70 -1.22 15.58
N LYS A 60 -9.38 -2.43 16.03
CA LYS A 60 -10.38 -3.48 16.27
C LYS A 60 -11.38 -3.11 17.35
N SER A 61 -10.95 -2.42 18.41
CA SER A 61 -11.81 -1.97 19.52
C SER A 61 -12.56 -0.67 19.21
N ASN A 62 -12.40 -0.09 18.02
CA ASN A 62 -12.93 1.22 17.61
C ASN A 62 -12.43 2.40 18.46
N GLU A 63 -11.31 2.25 19.16
CA GLU A 63 -10.62 3.34 19.84
C GLU A 63 -9.80 4.22 18.89
N ALA A 64 -9.47 3.68 17.72
CA ALA A 64 -8.83 4.39 16.61
C ALA A 64 -9.49 4.01 15.28
N SER A 65 -9.58 4.96 14.36
CA SER A 65 -10.15 4.73 13.01
C SER A 65 -9.13 4.11 12.03
N ALA A 66 -7.83 4.23 12.31
CA ALA A 66 -6.75 3.68 11.49
C ALA A 66 -5.49 3.54 12.33
N CYS A 67 -4.54 2.73 11.84
CA CYS A 67 -3.19 2.69 12.38
C CYS A 67 -2.15 2.97 11.29
N VAL A 68 -1.03 3.58 11.67
CA VAL A 68 0.12 3.86 10.81
C VAL A 68 1.35 3.21 11.43
N SER A 69 2.11 2.50 10.64
CA SER A 69 3.35 1.87 11.06
C SER A 69 4.42 2.04 9.98
N ALA A 70 5.64 2.39 10.39
CA ALA A 70 6.82 2.41 9.52
C ALA A 70 7.70 1.16 9.71
N GLY A 71 7.17 0.12 10.39
CA GLY A 71 7.88 -1.11 10.65
C GLY A 71 7.75 -2.14 9.54
N ASN A 72 8.01 -3.41 9.88
CA ASN A 72 7.96 -4.56 8.97
C ASN A 72 6.58 -4.71 8.30
N THR A 73 6.51 -4.49 7.00
CA THR A 73 5.25 -4.49 6.24
C THR A 73 4.57 -5.86 6.23
N GLY A 74 5.34 -6.94 6.09
CA GLY A 74 4.78 -8.30 6.10
C GLY A 74 4.15 -8.65 7.45
N ALA A 75 4.81 -8.28 8.55
CA ALA A 75 4.28 -8.48 9.90
C ALA A 75 3.03 -7.60 10.15
N LEU A 76 3.02 -6.36 9.66
CA LEU A 76 1.87 -5.46 9.75
C LEU A 76 0.65 -6.07 9.05
N MET A 77 0.82 -6.53 7.83
CA MET A 77 -0.26 -7.14 7.05
C MET A 77 -0.78 -8.44 7.66
N ALA A 78 0.13 -9.35 8.05
CA ALA A 78 -0.25 -10.61 8.69
C ALA A 78 -1.01 -10.36 10.00
N THR A 79 -0.54 -9.41 10.80
CA THR A 79 -1.19 -9.04 12.06
C THR A 79 -2.55 -8.38 11.81
N ALA A 80 -2.65 -7.45 10.86
CA ALA A 80 -3.91 -6.80 10.49
C ALA A 80 -4.95 -7.83 10.00
N ARG A 81 -4.55 -8.71 9.08
CA ARG A 81 -5.41 -9.80 8.58
C ARG A 81 -5.92 -10.70 9.71
N PHE A 82 -5.06 -11.04 10.65
CA PHE A 82 -5.43 -11.90 11.77
C PHE A 82 -6.40 -11.21 12.75
N VAL A 83 -6.11 -9.96 13.11
CA VAL A 83 -6.86 -9.19 14.13
C VAL A 83 -8.17 -8.64 13.60
N LEU A 84 -8.11 -7.95 12.45
CA LEU A 84 -9.27 -7.24 11.88
C LEU A 84 -10.13 -8.17 11.03
N LYS A 85 -9.56 -9.28 10.56
CA LYS A 85 -10.17 -10.18 9.57
C LYS A 85 -10.27 -9.54 8.18
N MET A 86 -10.78 -10.33 7.24
CA MET A 86 -11.05 -9.84 5.88
C MET A 86 -12.53 -9.47 5.74
N LEU A 87 -12.82 -8.56 4.84
CA LEU A 87 -14.19 -8.28 4.42
C LEU A 87 -14.76 -9.50 3.66
N PRO A 88 -16.08 -9.74 3.76
CA PRO A 88 -16.71 -10.79 2.96
C PRO A 88 -16.40 -10.65 1.47
N GLY A 89 -16.02 -11.73 0.82
CA GLY A 89 -15.67 -11.76 -0.60
C GLY A 89 -14.22 -11.33 -0.91
N ILE A 90 -13.43 -10.91 0.07
CA ILE A 90 -12.01 -10.57 -0.10
C ILE A 90 -11.13 -11.64 0.57
N GLU A 91 -10.31 -12.32 -0.21
CA GLU A 91 -9.45 -13.41 0.28
C GLU A 91 -8.14 -12.92 0.88
N ARG A 92 -7.53 -11.91 0.26
CA ARG A 92 -6.21 -11.39 0.65
C ARG A 92 -6.20 -9.87 0.65
N PRO A 93 -5.47 -9.23 1.60
CA PRO A 93 -5.21 -7.80 1.54
C PRO A 93 -4.23 -7.50 0.40
N ALA A 94 -4.28 -6.30 -0.15
CA ALA A 94 -3.31 -5.79 -1.12
C ALA A 94 -2.66 -4.50 -0.59
N ILE A 95 -1.42 -4.24 -1.01
CA ILE A 95 -0.79 -2.94 -0.79
C ILE A 95 -1.13 -2.03 -1.96
N ALA A 96 -1.78 -0.91 -1.66
CA ALA A 96 -2.12 0.12 -2.64
C ALA A 96 -1.31 1.39 -2.39
N SER A 97 -0.91 2.07 -3.45
CA SER A 97 -0.33 3.41 -3.39
C SER A 97 -0.80 4.27 -4.54
N ASN A 98 -0.90 5.57 -4.29
CA ASN A 98 -1.17 6.56 -5.31
C ASN A 98 0.15 7.05 -5.91
N LEU A 99 0.41 6.68 -7.16
CA LEU A 99 1.58 7.14 -7.91
C LEU A 99 1.22 8.43 -8.67
N PRO A 100 2.11 9.45 -8.67
CA PRO A 100 1.85 10.67 -9.40
C PRO A 100 1.85 10.40 -10.90
N ASN A 101 0.92 11.02 -11.61
CA ASN A 101 0.84 11.00 -13.06
C ASN A 101 0.66 12.41 -13.62
N ARG A 102 0.58 12.57 -14.95
CA ARG A 102 0.45 13.88 -15.60
C ARG A 102 -0.84 14.63 -15.23
N ASN A 103 -1.88 13.92 -14.80
CA ASN A 103 -3.23 14.46 -14.56
C ASN A 103 -3.65 14.40 -13.07
N GLY A 104 -2.76 13.94 -12.19
CA GLY A 104 -3.04 13.74 -10.78
C GLY A 104 -2.36 12.50 -10.21
N VAL A 105 -3.12 11.45 -9.96
CA VAL A 105 -2.60 10.20 -9.39
C VAL A 105 -3.23 8.98 -10.05
N THR A 106 -2.45 7.89 -10.15
CA THR A 106 -2.92 6.54 -10.47
C THR A 106 -2.81 5.69 -9.23
N CYS A 107 -3.91 5.08 -8.78
CA CYS A 107 -3.90 4.11 -7.71
C CYS A 107 -3.39 2.78 -8.25
N MET A 108 -2.26 2.30 -7.76
CA MET A 108 -1.69 1.01 -8.19
C MET A 108 -1.74 0.00 -7.05
N LEU A 109 -2.17 -1.23 -7.36
CA LEU A 109 -2.20 -2.38 -6.45
C LEU A 109 -2.19 -3.72 -7.23
N ASP A 110 -1.55 -4.79 -6.73
CA ASP A 110 -0.84 -4.96 -5.47
C ASP A 110 0.65 -4.54 -5.61
N LEU A 111 1.21 -3.98 -4.55
CA LEU A 111 2.60 -3.48 -4.54
C LEU A 111 3.54 -4.31 -3.65
N GLY A 112 3.23 -5.60 -3.47
CA GLY A 112 4.11 -6.54 -2.79
C GLY A 112 3.52 -7.30 -1.61
N ALA A 113 2.19 -7.29 -1.46
CA ALA A 113 1.51 -8.10 -0.46
C ALA A 113 1.44 -9.58 -0.84
N ASN A 114 1.20 -9.85 -2.11
CA ASN A 114 0.98 -11.18 -2.66
C ASN A 114 1.84 -11.35 -3.92
N THR A 115 2.78 -12.29 -3.88
CA THR A 115 3.70 -12.57 -4.99
C THR A 115 3.19 -13.67 -5.93
N ASP A 116 1.99 -14.15 -5.69
CA ASP A 116 1.39 -15.30 -6.35
C ASP A 116 -0.15 -15.15 -6.29
N SER A 117 -0.67 -14.27 -7.13
CA SER A 117 -2.09 -13.92 -7.14
C SER A 117 -2.86 -14.74 -8.17
N THR A 118 -4.05 -15.23 -7.79
CA THR A 118 -4.98 -15.86 -8.73
C THR A 118 -5.77 -14.81 -9.54
N PRO A 119 -6.39 -15.18 -10.67
CA PRO A 119 -7.25 -14.26 -11.42
C PRO A 119 -8.38 -13.67 -10.58
N GLU A 120 -8.98 -14.45 -9.69
CA GLU A 120 -10.06 -14.03 -8.80
C GLU A 120 -9.54 -13.00 -7.76
N GLN A 121 -8.32 -13.18 -7.27
CA GLN A 121 -7.69 -12.22 -6.36
C GLN A 121 -7.38 -10.90 -7.07
N LEU A 122 -6.90 -10.94 -8.32
CA LEU A 122 -6.68 -9.73 -9.11
C LEU A 122 -8.00 -8.99 -9.40
N LEU A 123 -9.09 -9.69 -9.64
CA LEU A 123 -10.43 -9.10 -9.72
C LEU A 123 -10.83 -8.44 -8.38
N GLN A 124 -10.58 -9.10 -7.25
CA GLN A 124 -10.85 -8.52 -5.93
C GLN A 124 -9.99 -7.27 -5.70
N PHE A 125 -8.73 -7.26 -6.14
CA PHE A 125 -7.88 -6.07 -6.07
C PHE A 125 -8.44 -4.94 -6.93
N ALA A 126 -8.99 -5.23 -8.10
CA ALA A 126 -9.65 -4.24 -8.94
C ALA A 126 -10.85 -3.59 -8.22
N VAL A 127 -11.68 -4.39 -7.56
CA VAL A 127 -12.80 -3.89 -6.74
C VAL A 127 -12.29 -3.00 -5.62
N MET A 128 -11.29 -3.44 -4.85
CA MET A 128 -10.71 -2.66 -3.77
C MET A 128 -10.11 -1.34 -4.26
N GLY A 129 -9.36 -1.38 -5.38
CA GLY A 129 -8.77 -0.20 -6.00
C GLY A 129 -9.81 0.80 -6.47
N ALA A 130 -10.89 0.32 -7.10
CA ALA A 130 -12.01 1.16 -7.54
C ALA A 130 -12.70 1.85 -6.37
N MET A 131 -13.00 1.13 -5.29
CA MET A 131 -13.63 1.68 -4.11
C MET A 131 -12.73 2.69 -3.39
N LEU A 132 -11.45 2.38 -3.24
CA LEU A 132 -10.46 3.29 -2.64
C LEU A 132 -10.35 4.58 -3.45
N THR A 133 -10.17 4.47 -4.76
CA THR A 133 -10.04 5.61 -5.65
C THR A 133 -11.32 6.45 -5.67
N SER A 134 -12.48 5.82 -5.75
CA SER A 134 -13.78 6.51 -5.68
C SER A 134 -13.92 7.32 -4.38
N THR A 135 -13.52 6.75 -3.26
CA THR A 135 -13.59 7.40 -1.94
C THR A 135 -12.63 8.60 -1.85
N LEU A 136 -11.40 8.44 -2.31
CA LEU A 136 -10.37 9.48 -2.20
C LEU A 136 -10.56 10.62 -3.20
N THR A 137 -10.96 10.31 -4.45
CA THR A 137 -11.07 11.28 -5.54
C THR A 137 -12.50 11.76 -5.78
N LYS A 138 -13.49 11.13 -5.13
CA LYS A 138 -14.94 11.34 -5.35
C LYS A 138 -15.39 11.01 -6.80
N LYS A 139 -14.58 10.30 -7.56
CA LYS A 139 -14.92 9.81 -8.89
C LYS A 139 -15.84 8.60 -8.77
N LYS A 140 -17.07 8.69 -9.27
CA LYS A 140 -18.10 7.64 -9.08
C LYS A 140 -17.75 6.31 -9.76
N ASN A 141 -17.08 6.35 -10.90
CA ASN A 141 -16.76 5.18 -11.70
C ASN A 141 -15.31 5.26 -12.22
N PRO A 142 -14.31 5.02 -11.35
CA PRO A 142 -12.91 5.08 -11.76
C PRO A 142 -12.59 4.01 -12.78
N SER A 143 -11.78 4.36 -13.78
CA SER A 143 -11.31 3.44 -14.81
C SER A 143 -10.22 2.51 -14.28
N ILE A 144 -10.24 1.25 -14.72
CA ILE A 144 -9.35 0.19 -14.24
C ILE A 144 -8.58 -0.37 -15.42
N GLY A 145 -7.24 -0.35 -15.32
CA GLY A 145 -6.33 -1.04 -16.21
C GLY A 145 -5.74 -2.31 -15.57
N LEU A 146 -5.56 -3.35 -16.36
CA LEU A 146 -4.80 -4.52 -15.95
C LEU A 146 -3.37 -4.39 -16.50
N LEU A 147 -2.38 -4.37 -15.60
CA LEU A 147 -0.98 -4.23 -15.99
C LEU A 147 -0.53 -5.44 -16.82
N ASN A 148 0.02 -5.16 -18.00
CA ASN A 148 0.42 -6.17 -18.95
C ASN A 148 1.69 -5.72 -19.73
N ILE A 149 2.21 -6.60 -20.58
CA ILE A 149 3.36 -6.37 -21.45
C ILE A 149 3.00 -5.74 -22.82
N GLY A 150 1.74 -5.52 -23.06
CA GLY A 150 1.16 -4.90 -24.27
C GLY A 150 -0.32 -4.67 -24.06
N SER A 151 -0.89 -3.79 -24.90
CA SER A 151 -2.31 -3.38 -24.79
C SER A 151 -3.31 -4.34 -25.44
N GLU A 152 -2.82 -5.29 -26.25
CA GLU A 152 -3.68 -6.24 -26.96
C GLU A 152 -4.27 -7.29 -26.00
N ASP A 153 -5.52 -7.72 -26.25
CA ASP A 153 -6.28 -8.62 -25.38
C ASP A 153 -5.62 -10.00 -25.18
N ASN A 154 -4.83 -10.46 -26.15
CA ASN A 154 -4.18 -11.76 -26.13
C ASN A 154 -2.80 -11.77 -25.45
N LYS A 155 -2.32 -10.66 -24.97
CA LYS A 155 -1.02 -10.54 -24.30
C LYS A 155 -1.07 -11.05 -22.86
N GLY A 156 0.12 -11.32 -22.31
CA GLY A 156 0.33 -11.73 -20.94
C GLY A 156 0.35 -13.23 -20.71
N ASN A 157 0.58 -13.60 -19.47
CA ASN A 157 0.55 -14.98 -19.03
C ASN A 157 -0.90 -15.45 -18.79
N GLU A 158 -1.08 -16.73 -18.48
CA GLU A 158 -2.41 -17.34 -18.29
C GLU A 158 -3.23 -16.69 -17.17
N VAL A 159 -2.58 -16.22 -16.08
CA VAL A 159 -3.27 -15.54 -14.98
C VAL A 159 -3.81 -14.19 -15.47
N VAL A 160 -2.99 -13.41 -16.19
CA VAL A 160 -3.39 -12.11 -16.72
C VAL A 160 -4.52 -12.25 -17.74
N LYS A 161 -4.45 -13.22 -18.65
CA LYS A 161 -5.51 -13.47 -19.64
C LYS A 161 -6.84 -13.85 -18.97
N LYS A 162 -6.81 -14.76 -18.00
CA LYS A 162 -8.02 -15.11 -17.24
C LYS A 162 -8.56 -13.93 -16.43
N THR A 163 -7.69 -13.12 -15.85
CA THR A 163 -8.10 -11.89 -15.14
C THR A 163 -8.77 -10.91 -16.09
N PHE A 164 -8.23 -10.76 -17.31
CA PHE A 164 -8.82 -9.89 -18.34
C PHE A 164 -10.26 -10.27 -18.63
N GLU A 165 -10.54 -11.56 -18.84
CA GLU A 165 -11.92 -12.04 -19.08
C GLU A 165 -12.83 -11.78 -17.87
N LEU A 166 -12.37 -12.07 -16.65
CA LEU A 166 -13.14 -11.78 -15.44
C LEU A 166 -13.45 -10.28 -15.27
N LEU A 167 -12.49 -9.40 -15.56
CA LEU A 167 -12.69 -7.96 -15.50
C LEU A 167 -13.65 -7.46 -16.58
N LYS A 168 -13.57 -8.02 -17.79
CA LYS A 168 -14.43 -7.69 -18.91
C LYS A 168 -15.90 -8.08 -18.64
N GLU A 169 -16.13 -9.19 -17.96
CA GLU A 169 -17.47 -9.66 -17.55
C GLU A 169 -18.00 -8.96 -16.29
N SER A 170 -17.14 -8.21 -15.58
CA SER A 170 -17.51 -7.53 -14.34
C SER A 170 -18.31 -6.25 -14.60
N HIS A 171 -18.91 -5.69 -13.53
CA HIS A 171 -19.56 -4.38 -13.56
C HIS A 171 -18.60 -3.20 -13.37
N LEU A 172 -17.28 -3.46 -13.32
CA LEU A 172 -16.28 -2.45 -13.16
C LEU A 172 -16.06 -1.67 -14.48
N ASN A 173 -15.60 -0.43 -14.38
CA ASN A 173 -15.22 0.36 -15.56
C ASN A 173 -13.85 -0.10 -16.07
N PHE A 174 -13.81 -1.30 -16.62
CA PHE A 174 -12.59 -1.90 -17.14
C PHE A 174 -12.20 -1.27 -18.46
N TYR A 175 -11.00 -0.69 -18.51
CA TYR A 175 -10.42 -0.07 -19.69
C TYR A 175 -9.78 -1.11 -20.64
N GLY A 176 -9.16 -2.14 -20.05
CA GLY A 176 -8.37 -3.13 -20.78
C GLY A 176 -6.96 -3.26 -20.22
N ASN A 177 -6.06 -3.85 -21.01
CA ASN A 177 -4.65 -3.95 -20.65
C ASN A 177 -3.97 -2.57 -20.74
N VAL A 178 -3.04 -2.32 -19.80
CA VAL A 178 -2.19 -1.11 -19.76
C VAL A 178 -0.73 -1.53 -19.55
N GLU A 179 0.18 -0.74 -20.09
CA GLU A 179 1.61 -0.95 -19.94
C GLU A 179 2.19 -0.10 -18.78
N GLY A 180 3.41 -0.39 -18.36
CA GLY A 180 4.04 0.31 -17.23
C GLY A 180 4.17 1.83 -17.43
N ASN A 181 4.32 2.31 -18.67
CA ASN A 181 4.37 3.73 -18.97
C ASN A 181 3.00 4.43 -18.84
N ASP A 182 1.90 3.69 -18.95
CA ASP A 182 0.54 4.23 -18.83
C ASP A 182 0.21 4.64 -17.39
N ILE A 183 0.88 4.04 -16.41
CA ILE A 183 0.78 4.44 -15.00
C ILE A 183 1.05 5.95 -14.85
N PHE A 184 2.13 6.44 -15.48
CA PHE A 184 2.56 7.84 -15.39
C PHE A 184 1.91 8.76 -16.41
N LYS A 185 1.30 8.22 -17.46
CA LYS A 185 0.42 8.99 -18.37
C LYS A 185 -0.93 9.28 -17.71
N GLY A 186 -1.35 8.45 -16.75
CA GLY A 186 -2.69 8.52 -16.17
C GLY A 186 -3.76 8.03 -17.13
N THR A 187 -3.46 6.97 -17.89
CA THR A 187 -4.39 6.33 -18.84
C THR A 187 -5.62 5.79 -18.12
N THR A 188 -5.42 5.25 -16.91
CA THR A 188 -6.51 4.77 -16.04
C THR A 188 -6.32 5.30 -14.61
N ASP A 189 -7.41 5.32 -13.84
CA ASP A 189 -7.41 5.77 -12.45
C ASP A 189 -6.81 4.73 -11.51
N VAL A 190 -7.00 3.45 -11.84
CA VAL A 190 -6.53 2.29 -11.10
C VAL A 190 -5.74 1.39 -12.03
N VAL A 191 -4.61 0.90 -11.57
CA VAL A 191 -3.82 -0.14 -12.25
C VAL A 191 -3.66 -1.34 -11.32
N VAL A 192 -4.10 -2.51 -11.79
CA VAL A 192 -4.06 -3.77 -11.03
C VAL A 192 -2.94 -4.65 -11.56
N CYS A 193 -2.21 -5.27 -10.67
CA CYS A 193 -1.16 -6.23 -10.99
C CYS A 193 -0.94 -7.24 -9.86
N ASP A 194 -0.18 -8.28 -10.15
CA ASP A 194 0.41 -9.14 -9.14
C ASP A 194 1.42 -8.37 -8.28
N GLY A 195 1.51 -8.71 -7.00
CA GLY A 195 2.37 -7.96 -6.07
C GLY A 195 3.86 -8.09 -6.36
N PHE A 196 4.33 -9.17 -6.99
CA PHE A 196 5.73 -9.24 -7.42
C PHE A 196 6.02 -8.19 -8.49
N VAL A 197 5.19 -8.14 -9.53
CA VAL A 197 5.31 -7.16 -10.62
C VAL A 197 5.13 -5.74 -10.08
N GLY A 198 4.15 -5.52 -9.23
CA GLY A 198 3.89 -4.21 -8.62
C GLY A 198 5.03 -3.71 -7.75
N ASN A 199 5.63 -4.59 -6.95
CA ASN A 199 6.78 -4.23 -6.11
C ASN A 199 8.02 -3.89 -6.96
N VAL A 200 8.28 -4.66 -8.02
CA VAL A 200 9.38 -4.36 -8.96
C VAL A 200 9.15 -3.00 -9.61
N ALA A 201 7.96 -2.74 -10.14
CA ALA A 201 7.62 -1.45 -10.74
C ALA A 201 7.80 -0.29 -9.77
N LEU A 202 7.30 -0.41 -8.54
CA LEU A 202 7.45 0.59 -7.49
C LEU A 202 8.92 0.85 -7.14
N LYS A 203 9.69 -0.19 -6.87
CA LYS A 203 11.11 -0.06 -6.47
C LYS A 203 11.99 0.47 -7.60
N THR A 204 11.72 0.10 -8.84
CA THR A 204 12.37 0.68 -10.02
C THR A 204 12.07 2.17 -10.12
N THR A 205 10.81 2.55 -9.99
CA THR A 205 10.38 3.97 -10.01
C THR A 205 11.03 4.78 -8.90
N GLU A 206 11.01 4.28 -7.65
CA GLU A 206 11.70 4.92 -6.51
C GLU A 206 13.19 5.11 -6.79
N GLY A 207 13.86 4.09 -7.35
CA GLY A 207 15.27 4.14 -7.70
C GLY A 207 15.57 5.20 -8.76
N VAL A 208 14.79 5.24 -9.83
CA VAL A 208 14.93 6.22 -10.92
C VAL A 208 14.71 7.65 -10.41
N ILE A 209 13.63 7.89 -9.63
CA ILE A 209 13.35 9.22 -9.06
C ILE A 209 14.50 9.67 -8.16
N LYS A 210 15.04 8.79 -7.30
CA LYS A 210 16.18 9.10 -6.43
C LYS A 210 17.43 9.43 -7.22
N MET A 211 17.73 8.69 -8.29
CA MET A 211 18.84 8.94 -9.17
C MET A 211 18.74 10.31 -9.85
N PHE A 212 17.58 10.63 -10.43
CA PHE A 212 17.33 11.95 -11.04
C PHE A 212 17.42 13.09 -10.03
N GLY A 213 16.85 12.90 -8.82
CA GLY A 213 16.95 13.90 -7.75
C GLY A 213 18.40 14.20 -7.38
N ASN A 214 19.26 13.18 -7.32
CA ASN A 214 20.69 13.35 -7.06
C ASN A 214 21.39 14.11 -8.22
N PHE A 215 21.08 13.79 -9.48
CA PHE A 215 21.65 14.48 -10.64
C PHE A 215 21.25 15.96 -10.65
N LEU A 216 19.97 16.25 -10.45
CA LEU A 216 19.48 17.63 -10.38
C LEU A 216 20.16 18.41 -9.24
N THR A 217 20.24 17.81 -8.06
CA THR A 217 20.90 18.43 -6.91
C THR A 217 22.38 18.72 -7.18
N ALA A 218 23.08 17.78 -7.81
CA ALA A 218 24.47 17.97 -8.18
C ALA A 218 24.67 19.09 -9.20
N GLU A 219 23.76 19.20 -10.19
CA GLU A 219 23.84 20.23 -11.22
C GLU A 219 23.51 21.61 -10.67
N TYR A 220 22.47 21.75 -9.84
CA TYR A 220 22.17 23.02 -9.18
C TYR A 220 23.30 23.51 -8.29
N LYS A 221 23.99 22.61 -7.57
CA LYS A 221 25.13 22.98 -6.72
C LYS A 221 26.36 23.44 -7.51
N LYS A 222 26.53 23.04 -8.78
CA LYS A 222 27.63 23.52 -9.64
C LYS A 222 27.49 24.98 -10.06
N ASN A 223 26.26 25.47 -10.19
CA ASN A 223 25.96 26.78 -10.76
C ASN A 223 25.66 27.87 -9.73
N TRP A 224 25.98 27.62 -8.43
CA TRP A 224 25.73 28.59 -7.36
C TRP A 224 27.01 29.28 -6.84
N PHE A 225 27.96 29.52 -7.77
CA PHE A 225 29.09 30.43 -7.54
C PHE A 225 29.20 31.45 -8.68
#